data_08f2586ed663c1e37fb6001dc948bf0b
#
_entry.id   08f2586ed663c1e37fb6001dc948bf0b
#
_cell.length_a   1.000
_cell.length_b   1.000
_cell.length_c   1.000
_cell.angle_alpha   90.00
_cell.angle_beta   90.00
_cell.angle_gamma   90.00
#
_symmetry.space_group_name_H-M   'P 1'
#
loop_
_entity.id
_entity.type
_entity.pdbx_description
1 polymer ?
#
loop_
_entity_poly.entity_id
_entity_poly.type
_entity_poly.pdbx_seq_one_letter_code
_entity_poly.pdbx_strand_id
1 'polypeptide(L)'
;MARLPPGCLKWLLILALGAGFIAYVTGEFFFNLSSNLVAITARESKEPLEVRTRGGWKRVTEVSVADVNAALVERHREEGFRWSTLTVRRKPDGIAHRIAQGLFGAEVEVVWIAPENFDFATTYKDSFALTTAAERMEAENLWFSINANFRDPAGKPLGWVVHESRQVHPPFPKWTGCFFVKGGKPWFGPKSLLDEIPGEIEEGTQGYPSVMKDHTVFSYVDLQPDKYFDGKKITYRSLGGVKRDGSIVFVLSGDGGVMNVSEVSELAKKLEVRHATLLDGGRALQYSIRTGGGAWHFHAFNTALDFKHRLLRRQRSPVYIGVRRRAPEIVTGP
;
A
#
# COMPACT_ATOMS: atom_id res chain seq x y z
N MET A 1 -14.33 -11.86 -53.55
CA MET A 1 -13.90 -10.97 -52.41
C MET A 1 -13.46 -9.65 -52.95
N ALA A 2 -14.24 -8.59 -52.73
CA ALA A 2 -13.89 -7.22 -53.19
C ALA A 2 -12.67 -6.72 -52.39
N ARG A 3 -11.60 -6.34 -53.10
CA ARG A 3 -10.42 -5.72 -52.48
C ARG A 3 -10.76 -4.30 -52.07
N LEU A 4 -10.66 -4.00 -50.78
CA LEU A 4 -10.80 -2.63 -50.29
C LEU A 4 -9.76 -1.72 -50.95
N PRO A 5 -10.10 -0.51 -51.37
CA PRO A 5 -9.17 0.47 -51.93
C PRO A 5 -8.03 0.72 -50.89
N PRO A 6 -6.76 0.88 -51.31
CA PRO A 6 -5.62 1.02 -50.36
C PRO A 6 -5.76 2.24 -49.44
N GLY A 7 -6.53 3.28 -49.82
CA GLY A 7 -6.88 4.40 -48.95
C GLY A 7 -7.81 4.05 -47.80
N CYS A 8 -8.78 3.15 -47.99
CA CYS A 8 -9.71 2.73 -46.93
C CYS A 8 -9.03 1.94 -45.81
N LEU A 9 -8.05 1.11 -46.15
CA LEU A 9 -7.29 0.35 -45.15
C LEU A 9 -6.49 1.27 -44.20
N LYS A 10 -5.88 2.33 -44.74
CA LYS A 10 -5.19 3.36 -43.95
C LYS A 10 -6.11 4.07 -42.95
N TRP A 11 -7.30 4.48 -43.41
CA TRP A 11 -8.26 5.13 -42.54
C TRP A 11 -8.84 4.18 -41.49
N LEU A 12 -9.13 2.92 -41.84
CA LEU A 12 -9.54 1.91 -40.87
C LEU A 12 -8.48 1.66 -39.78
N LEU A 13 -7.20 1.63 -40.16
CA LEU A 13 -6.10 1.48 -39.20
C LEU A 13 -6.04 2.70 -38.26
N ILE A 14 -6.13 3.92 -38.79
CA ILE A 14 -6.13 5.15 -37.98
C ILE A 14 -7.31 5.17 -37.00
N LEU A 15 -8.51 4.82 -37.47
CA LEU A 15 -9.70 4.73 -36.62
C LEU A 15 -9.56 3.65 -35.52
N ALA A 16 -9.01 2.49 -35.87
CA ALA A 16 -8.76 1.41 -34.91
C ALA A 16 -7.72 1.80 -33.85
N LEU A 17 -6.64 2.47 -34.25
CA LEU A 17 -5.64 2.99 -33.32
C LEU A 17 -6.22 4.09 -32.42
N GLY A 18 -7.01 5.01 -32.98
CA GLY A 18 -7.69 6.06 -32.21
C GLY A 18 -8.67 5.49 -31.20
N ALA A 19 -9.50 4.53 -31.63
CA ALA A 19 -10.44 3.85 -30.73
C ALA A 19 -9.72 3.07 -29.63
N GLY A 20 -8.62 2.36 -29.97
CA GLY A 20 -7.77 1.66 -29.02
C GLY A 20 -7.13 2.60 -28.00
N PHE A 21 -6.63 3.75 -28.44
CA PHE A 21 -6.07 4.77 -27.57
C PHE A 21 -7.13 5.35 -26.60
N ILE A 22 -8.32 5.70 -27.10
CA ILE A 22 -9.43 6.19 -26.27
C ILE A 22 -9.84 5.12 -25.24
N ALA A 23 -9.96 3.87 -25.66
CA ALA A 23 -10.30 2.76 -24.77
C ALA A 23 -9.22 2.56 -23.69
N TYR A 24 -7.95 2.66 -24.05
CA TYR A 24 -6.83 2.59 -23.11
C TYR A 24 -6.86 3.73 -22.09
N VAL A 25 -6.96 4.99 -22.55
CA VAL A 25 -6.99 6.17 -21.66
C VAL A 25 -8.20 6.12 -20.73
N THR A 26 -9.36 5.72 -21.25
CA THR A 26 -10.57 5.52 -20.45
C THR A 26 -10.39 4.41 -19.43
N GLY A 27 -9.81 3.28 -19.85
CA GLY A 27 -9.49 2.17 -18.98
C GLY A 27 -8.51 2.54 -17.87
N GLU A 28 -7.47 3.31 -18.21
CA GLU A 28 -6.48 3.78 -17.24
C GLU A 28 -7.11 4.73 -16.22
N PHE A 29 -7.82 5.74 -16.71
CA PHE A 29 -8.46 6.75 -15.86
C PHE A 29 -9.49 6.16 -14.90
N PHE A 30 -10.33 5.26 -15.39
CA PHE A 30 -11.44 4.73 -14.61
C PHE A 30 -11.09 3.46 -13.84
N PHE A 31 -10.17 2.64 -14.32
CA PHE A 31 -9.96 1.27 -13.81
C PHE A 31 -8.54 1.02 -13.35
N ASN A 32 -7.63 1.97 -13.49
CA ASN A 32 -6.19 1.71 -13.31
C ASN A 32 -5.79 0.42 -14.10
N LEU A 33 -6.10 0.44 -15.38
CA LEU A 33 -6.15 -0.74 -16.25
C LEU A 33 -4.80 -1.47 -16.29
N SER A 34 -3.71 -0.73 -16.46
CA SER A 34 -2.36 -1.29 -16.57
C SER A 34 -1.98 -2.06 -15.30
N SER A 35 -2.14 -1.43 -14.14
CA SER A 35 -1.88 -2.06 -12.83
C SER A 35 -2.76 -3.28 -12.60
N ASN A 36 -4.06 -3.17 -12.88
CA ASN A 36 -4.99 -4.25 -12.65
C ASN A 36 -4.86 -5.41 -13.64
N LEU A 37 -4.43 -5.18 -14.88
CA LEU A 37 -4.14 -6.27 -15.81
C LEU A 37 -2.96 -7.13 -15.31
N VAL A 38 -1.88 -6.51 -14.83
CA VAL A 38 -0.78 -7.25 -14.21
C VAL A 38 -1.26 -7.98 -12.96
N ALA A 39 -1.99 -7.32 -12.08
CA ALA A 39 -2.47 -7.89 -10.84
C ALA A 39 -3.41 -9.08 -11.04
N ILE A 40 -4.35 -8.98 -11.99
CA ILE A 40 -5.32 -10.04 -12.28
C ILE A 40 -4.61 -11.26 -12.90
N THR A 41 -3.72 -11.03 -13.85
CA THR A 41 -2.99 -12.11 -14.53
C THR A 41 -1.96 -12.79 -13.63
N ALA A 42 -1.44 -12.10 -12.61
CA ALA A 42 -0.52 -12.65 -11.62
C ALA A 42 -1.22 -13.39 -10.47
N ARG A 43 -2.54 -13.21 -10.30
CA ARG A 43 -3.28 -13.63 -9.10
C ARG A 43 -3.21 -15.13 -8.82
N GLU A 44 -3.25 -15.94 -9.85
CA GLU A 44 -3.25 -17.41 -9.76
C GLU A 44 -1.83 -17.98 -9.96
N SER A 45 -0.83 -17.13 -10.11
CA SER A 45 0.55 -17.57 -10.32
C SER A 45 1.08 -18.32 -9.10
N LYS A 46 1.78 -19.41 -9.35
CA LYS A 46 2.52 -20.18 -8.33
C LYS A 46 3.98 -19.75 -8.25
N GLU A 47 4.42 -18.89 -9.16
CA GLU A 47 5.79 -18.41 -9.20
C GLU A 47 6.03 -17.40 -8.07
N PRO A 48 7.20 -17.44 -7.41
CA PRO A 48 7.53 -16.51 -6.35
C PRO A 48 7.74 -15.10 -6.89
N LEU A 49 7.59 -14.12 -6.00
CA LEU A 49 7.96 -12.74 -6.30
C LEU A 49 9.48 -12.63 -6.49
N GLU A 50 9.90 -11.97 -7.55
CA GLU A 50 11.30 -11.64 -7.83
C GLU A 50 11.50 -10.13 -7.78
N VAL A 51 12.67 -9.71 -7.29
CA VAL A 51 13.14 -8.31 -7.26
C VAL A 51 14.22 -8.13 -8.33
N ARG A 52 14.18 -7.01 -9.04
CA ARG A 52 15.21 -6.66 -10.02
C ARG A 52 16.42 -6.10 -9.29
N THR A 53 17.51 -6.85 -9.28
CA THR A 53 18.82 -6.42 -8.74
C THR A 53 19.78 -6.05 -9.86
N ARG A 54 20.94 -5.51 -9.52
CA ARG A 54 22.02 -5.28 -10.50
C ARG A 54 22.49 -6.57 -11.18
N GLY A 55 22.42 -7.70 -10.47
CA GLY A 55 22.77 -9.04 -10.97
C GLY A 55 21.63 -9.77 -11.67
N GLY A 56 20.51 -9.11 -11.96
CA GLY A 56 19.34 -9.71 -12.59
C GLY A 56 18.19 -9.93 -11.60
N TRP A 57 17.27 -10.80 -11.97
CA TRP A 57 16.10 -11.12 -11.15
C TRP A 57 16.43 -12.18 -10.09
N LYS A 58 16.10 -11.90 -8.84
CA LYS A 58 16.27 -12.81 -7.71
C LYS A 58 14.97 -12.93 -6.93
N ARG A 59 14.66 -14.13 -6.42
CA ARG A 59 13.49 -14.32 -5.55
C ARG A 59 13.64 -13.47 -4.28
N VAL A 60 12.52 -12.96 -3.78
CA VAL A 60 12.52 -12.12 -2.56
C VAL A 60 13.14 -12.84 -1.34
N THR A 61 13.04 -14.16 -1.27
CA THR A 61 13.66 -14.99 -0.24
C THR A 61 15.19 -15.12 -0.38
N GLU A 62 15.72 -14.94 -1.59
CA GLU A 62 17.14 -15.15 -1.93
C GLU A 62 17.95 -13.85 -2.01
N VAL A 63 17.28 -12.69 -2.13
CA VAL A 63 17.97 -11.40 -2.14
C VAL A 63 18.58 -11.09 -0.78
N SER A 64 19.73 -10.43 -0.77
CA SER A 64 20.32 -9.89 0.45
C SER A 64 19.76 -8.50 0.78
N VAL A 65 20.00 -8.02 2.00
CA VAL A 65 19.73 -6.64 2.41
C VAL A 65 20.44 -5.65 1.48
N ALA A 66 21.69 -5.92 1.13
CA ALA A 66 22.47 -5.08 0.23
C ALA A 66 21.90 -5.04 -1.20
N ASP A 67 21.42 -6.19 -1.71
CA ASP A 67 20.75 -6.26 -3.03
C ASP A 67 19.50 -5.40 -3.06
N VAL A 68 18.64 -5.49 -2.02
CA VAL A 68 17.40 -4.70 -1.94
C VAL A 68 17.71 -3.21 -1.85
N ASN A 69 18.63 -2.81 -0.95
CA ASN A 69 19.01 -1.40 -0.83
C ASN A 69 19.60 -0.83 -2.14
N ALA A 70 20.38 -1.62 -2.88
CA ALA A 70 20.94 -1.22 -4.17
C ALA A 70 19.94 -1.22 -5.34
N ALA A 71 18.81 -1.92 -5.17
CA ALA A 71 17.73 -1.99 -6.17
C ALA A 71 16.68 -0.89 -6.02
N LEU A 72 16.65 -0.22 -4.87
CA LEU A 72 15.74 0.90 -4.62
C LEU A 72 16.04 2.07 -5.55
N VAL A 73 15.04 2.48 -6.29
CA VAL A 73 15.08 3.69 -7.12
C VAL A 73 14.37 4.80 -6.36
N GLU A 74 15.12 5.81 -5.96
CA GLU A 74 14.60 6.94 -5.23
C GLU A 74 13.67 7.77 -6.11
N ARG A 75 12.45 8.02 -5.65
CA ARG A 75 11.44 8.87 -6.30
C ARG A 75 11.42 10.27 -5.69
N HIS A 76 11.60 10.34 -4.38
CA HIS A 76 11.61 11.60 -3.65
C HIS A 76 12.38 11.46 -2.34
N ARG A 77 13.13 12.52 -1.98
CA ARG A 77 13.82 12.63 -0.70
C ARG A 77 13.75 14.05 -0.18
N GLU A 78 13.52 14.16 1.09
CA GLU A 78 13.69 15.37 1.88
C GLU A 78 14.03 14.99 3.32
N GLU A 79 14.24 15.99 4.17
CA GLU A 79 14.62 15.76 5.55
C GLU A 79 13.58 14.90 6.30
N GLY A 80 14.03 13.76 6.81
CA GLY A 80 13.20 12.80 7.54
C GLY A 80 12.20 12.02 6.70
N PHE A 81 12.17 12.19 5.36
CA PHE A 81 11.25 11.48 4.47
C PHE A 81 11.95 10.98 3.22
N ARG A 82 11.73 9.72 2.88
CA ARG A 82 12.21 9.13 1.61
C ARG A 82 11.16 8.20 1.03
N TRP A 83 10.91 8.37 -0.26
CA TRP A 83 10.08 7.48 -1.06
C TRP A 83 10.92 6.86 -2.18
N SER A 84 10.87 5.55 -2.28
CA SER A 84 11.59 4.78 -3.31
C SER A 84 10.72 3.65 -3.84
N THR A 85 11.05 3.16 -5.02
CA THR A 85 10.36 2.08 -5.71
C THR A 85 11.30 0.90 -5.93
N LEU A 86 10.80 -0.32 -5.75
CA LEU A 86 11.43 -1.55 -6.19
C LEU A 86 10.70 -2.09 -7.41
N THR A 87 11.42 -2.37 -8.49
CA THR A 87 10.86 -3.11 -9.62
C THR A 87 10.79 -4.59 -9.25
N VAL A 88 9.61 -5.15 -9.37
CA VAL A 88 9.33 -6.55 -9.04
C VAL A 88 8.68 -7.26 -10.23
N ARG A 89 8.65 -8.58 -10.18
CA ARG A 89 7.86 -9.40 -11.13
C ARG A 89 7.51 -10.74 -10.52
N ARG A 90 6.56 -11.42 -11.17
CA ARG A 90 6.43 -12.89 -11.10
C ARG A 90 6.80 -13.45 -12.46
N LYS A 91 7.51 -14.57 -12.47
CA LYS A 91 7.80 -15.25 -13.75
C LYS A 91 6.47 -15.59 -14.42
N PRO A 92 6.24 -15.17 -15.67
CA PRO A 92 4.96 -15.40 -16.31
C PRO A 92 4.70 -16.88 -16.54
N ASP A 93 3.55 -17.36 -16.13
CA ASP A 93 3.04 -18.71 -16.31
C ASP A 93 2.01 -18.83 -17.45
N GLY A 94 1.71 -17.70 -18.13
CA GLY A 94 0.81 -17.64 -19.26
C GLY A 94 1.06 -16.46 -20.18
N ILE A 95 0.48 -16.51 -21.41
CA ILE A 95 0.66 -15.45 -22.43
C ILE A 95 0.10 -14.11 -21.94
N ALA A 96 -1.08 -14.11 -21.33
CA ALA A 96 -1.72 -12.89 -20.84
C ALA A 96 -0.84 -12.19 -19.77
N HIS A 97 -0.30 -12.97 -18.82
CA HIS A 97 0.61 -12.44 -17.78
C HIS A 97 1.90 -11.89 -18.40
N ARG A 98 2.49 -12.60 -19.36
CA ARG A 98 3.71 -12.16 -20.06
C ARG A 98 3.50 -10.84 -20.77
N ILE A 99 2.38 -10.67 -21.49
CA ILE A 99 2.05 -9.44 -22.19
C ILE A 99 1.81 -8.31 -21.20
N ALA A 100 0.94 -8.50 -20.20
CA ALA A 100 0.61 -7.47 -19.22
C ALA A 100 1.86 -6.99 -18.47
N GLN A 101 2.67 -7.93 -17.95
CA GLN A 101 3.89 -7.57 -17.21
C GLN A 101 4.97 -6.97 -18.12
N GLY A 102 5.09 -7.41 -19.36
CA GLY A 102 6.04 -6.86 -20.33
C GLY A 102 5.70 -5.43 -20.75
N LEU A 103 4.41 -5.08 -20.81
CA LEU A 103 3.94 -3.74 -21.18
C LEU A 103 3.95 -2.75 -20.00
N PHE A 104 3.54 -3.19 -18.81
CA PHE A 104 3.25 -2.29 -17.68
C PHE A 104 4.21 -2.45 -16.50
N GLY A 105 4.91 -3.60 -16.38
CA GLY A 105 5.77 -3.87 -15.24
C GLY A 105 5.01 -4.12 -13.94
N ALA A 106 5.75 -4.15 -12.83
CA ALA A 106 5.20 -4.21 -11.49
C ALA A 106 6.15 -3.55 -10.48
N GLU A 107 5.60 -2.81 -9.53
CA GLU A 107 6.36 -2.00 -8.58
C GLU A 107 5.88 -2.20 -7.14
N VAL A 108 6.83 -2.11 -6.21
CA VAL A 108 6.56 -2.03 -4.76
C VAL A 108 7.13 -0.72 -4.27
N GLU A 109 6.30 0.07 -3.60
CA GLU A 109 6.70 1.34 -3.02
C GLU A 109 7.22 1.14 -1.61
N VAL A 110 8.29 1.84 -1.28
CA VAL A 110 8.89 1.84 0.05
C VAL A 110 9.02 3.28 0.53
N VAL A 111 8.36 3.57 1.65
CA VAL A 111 8.36 4.91 2.25
C VAL A 111 9.02 4.83 3.62
N TRP A 112 10.06 5.65 3.86
CA TRP A 112 10.71 5.81 5.15
C TRP A 112 10.36 7.16 5.74
N ILE A 113 10.04 7.18 7.03
CA ILE A 113 9.66 8.37 7.76
C ILE A 113 10.36 8.38 9.11
N ALA A 114 11.11 9.43 9.37
CA ALA A 114 11.79 9.66 10.64
C ALA A 114 10.81 10.33 11.63
N PRO A 115 10.47 9.67 12.74
CA PRO A 115 9.45 10.19 13.67
C PRO A 115 9.84 11.46 14.40
N GLU A 116 11.11 11.83 14.39
CA GLU A 116 11.61 13.11 14.92
C GLU A 116 11.16 14.31 14.07
N ASN A 117 10.91 14.10 12.77
CA ASN A 117 10.50 15.17 11.85
C ASN A 117 8.99 15.17 11.57
N PHE A 118 8.27 14.13 11.99
CA PHE A 118 6.87 13.94 11.64
C PHE A 118 6.02 13.43 12.80
N ASP A 119 4.80 13.93 12.88
CA ASP A 119 3.76 13.42 13.76
C ASP A 119 2.88 12.42 13.02
N PHE A 120 2.55 11.33 13.71
CA PHE A 120 1.67 10.28 13.22
C PHE A 120 0.35 10.36 13.96
N ALA A 121 -0.74 10.32 13.24
CA ALA A 121 -2.08 10.36 13.81
C ALA A 121 -3.03 9.38 13.12
N THR A 122 -4.03 8.95 13.84
CA THR A 122 -5.21 8.34 13.29
C THR A 122 -6.13 9.42 12.76
N THR A 123 -6.54 9.35 11.50
CA THR A 123 -7.41 10.35 10.90
C THR A 123 -8.68 9.73 10.34
N TYR A 124 -9.80 10.41 10.52
CA TYR A 124 -11.10 10.00 10.01
C TYR A 124 -12.02 11.22 9.84
N LYS A 125 -13.07 11.08 9.06
CA LYS A 125 -14.13 12.08 8.96
C LYS A 125 -15.23 11.75 9.96
N ASP A 126 -15.94 12.75 10.43
CA ASP A 126 -17.05 12.60 11.39
C ASP A 126 -17.95 11.41 11.07
N SER A 127 -18.34 10.67 12.11
CA SER A 127 -19.15 9.46 12.03
C SER A 127 -18.54 8.36 11.15
N PHE A 128 -17.20 8.39 10.94
CA PHE A 128 -16.48 7.50 10.03
C PHE A 128 -16.98 7.55 8.59
N ALA A 129 -17.40 8.72 8.12
CA ALA A 129 -17.78 8.89 6.74
C ALA A 129 -16.64 8.52 5.79
N LEU A 130 -16.97 7.73 4.77
CA LEU A 130 -15.98 7.18 3.86
C LEU A 130 -15.29 8.28 3.03
N THR A 131 -13.97 8.28 3.03
CA THR A 131 -13.12 9.21 2.30
C THR A 131 -12.05 8.48 1.49
N THR A 132 -11.26 9.18 0.71
CA THR A 132 -10.04 8.69 0.07
C THR A 132 -8.80 9.18 0.80
N ALA A 133 -7.65 8.52 0.60
CA ALA A 133 -6.36 8.97 1.14
C ALA A 133 -6.01 10.39 0.66
N ALA A 134 -6.33 10.72 -0.59
CA ALA A 134 -6.13 12.06 -1.15
C ALA A 134 -7.01 13.11 -0.44
N GLU A 135 -8.31 12.82 -0.24
CA GLU A 135 -9.21 13.73 0.49
C GLU A 135 -8.73 13.95 1.93
N ARG A 136 -8.21 12.91 2.61
CA ARG A 136 -7.65 13.07 3.97
C ARG A 136 -6.36 13.87 3.97
N MET A 137 -5.47 13.60 3.01
CA MET A 137 -4.24 14.35 2.84
C MET A 137 -4.49 15.85 2.72
N GLU A 138 -5.40 16.24 1.85
CA GLU A 138 -5.73 17.64 1.64
C GLU A 138 -6.45 18.28 2.83
N ALA A 139 -7.44 17.58 3.40
CA ALA A 139 -8.24 18.10 4.52
C ALA A 139 -7.40 18.39 5.78
N GLU A 140 -6.34 17.62 6.02
CA GLU A 140 -5.51 17.73 7.22
C GLU A 140 -4.07 18.17 6.92
N ASN A 141 -3.79 18.57 5.68
CA ASN A 141 -2.45 18.99 5.24
C ASN A 141 -1.37 17.94 5.58
N LEU A 142 -1.66 16.66 5.26
CA LEU A 142 -0.77 15.55 5.56
C LEU A 142 0.34 15.46 4.52
N TRP A 143 1.47 14.91 4.95
CA TRP A 143 2.61 14.56 4.10
C TRP A 143 2.44 13.16 3.48
N PHE A 144 1.87 12.26 4.27
CA PHE A 144 1.53 10.92 3.86
C PHE A 144 0.18 10.53 4.47
N SER A 145 -0.62 9.79 3.71
CA SER A 145 -1.89 9.24 4.17
C SER A 145 -2.09 7.84 3.60
N ILE A 146 -2.50 6.89 4.41
CA ILE A 146 -2.79 5.51 4.00
C ILE A 146 -4.01 4.97 4.73
N ASN A 147 -4.86 4.22 4.02
CA ASN A 147 -5.98 3.52 4.66
C ASN A 147 -5.49 2.47 5.67
N ALA A 148 -6.08 2.46 6.86
CA ALA A 148 -5.62 1.68 7.99
C ALA A 148 -6.48 0.45 8.26
N ASN A 149 -7.73 0.66 8.69
CA ASN A 149 -8.62 -0.39 9.14
C ASN A 149 -9.40 -1.02 7.99
N PHE A 150 -9.64 -2.33 8.10
CA PHE A 150 -10.72 -2.98 7.36
C PHE A 150 -12.06 -2.34 7.73
N ARG A 151 -13.04 -2.50 6.86
CA ARG A 151 -14.38 -1.98 7.08
C ARG A 151 -15.45 -3.05 6.93
N ASP A 152 -16.55 -2.89 7.62
CA ASP A 152 -17.73 -3.71 7.46
C ASP A 152 -18.51 -3.35 6.18
N PRO A 153 -19.54 -4.12 5.81
CA PRO A 153 -20.40 -3.79 4.67
C PRO A 153 -21.14 -2.45 4.78
N ALA A 154 -21.35 -1.95 6.00
CA ALA A 154 -21.96 -0.64 6.25
C ALA A 154 -20.94 0.52 6.15
N GLY A 155 -19.64 0.20 5.95
CA GLY A 155 -18.58 1.17 5.81
C GLY A 155 -17.97 1.63 7.14
N LYS A 156 -18.33 1.03 8.27
CA LYS A 156 -17.74 1.34 9.57
C LYS A 156 -16.39 0.62 9.72
N PRO A 157 -15.44 1.19 10.50
CA PRO A 157 -14.18 0.52 10.76
C PRO A 157 -14.41 -0.82 11.46
N LEU A 158 -13.65 -1.83 11.09
CA LEU A 158 -13.50 -3.04 11.87
C LEU A 158 -12.24 -2.88 12.73
N GLY A 159 -12.42 -3.11 14.04
CA GLY A 159 -11.31 -3.03 14.97
C GLY A 159 -11.12 -1.66 15.61
N TRP A 160 -10.23 -1.65 16.55
CA TRP A 160 -9.92 -0.56 17.44
C TRP A 160 -9.45 0.71 16.73
N VAL A 161 -9.96 1.84 17.21
CA VAL A 161 -9.53 3.17 16.77
C VAL A 161 -9.40 4.06 18.02
N VAL A 162 -8.22 4.65 18.20
CA VAL A 162 -7.93 5.69 19.19
C VAL A 162 -7.49 6.96 18.47
N HIS A 163 -7.98 8.07 18.90
CA HIS A 163 -7.63 9.40 18.40
C HIS A 163 -7.63 10.38 19.56
N GLU A 164 -6.55 11.16 19.68
CA GLU A 164 -6.34 12.11 20.77
C GLU A 164 -6.59 11.48 22.16
N SER A 165 -5.96 10.34 22.41
CA SER A 165 -6.07 9.54 23.65
C SER A 165 -7.48 9.03 23.98
N ARG A 166 -8.43 9.14 23.05
CA ARG A 166 -9.81 8.64 23.24
C ARG A 166 -10.08 7.45 22.34
N GLN A 167 -10.60 6.37 22.92
CA GLN A 167 -11.08 5.25 22.13
C GLN A 167 -12.40 5.64 21.45
N VAL A 168 -12.39 5.77 20.12
CA VAL A 168 -13.55 6.16 19.31
C VAL A 168 -14.22 4.97 18.62
N HIS A 169 -13.56 3.81 18.57
CA HIS A 169 -14.12 2.55 18.09
C HIS A 169 -13.54 1.36 18.87
N PRO A 170 -14.36 0.34 19.21
CA PRO A 170 -13.92 -0.78 20.03
C PRO A 170 -12.97 -1.74 19.27
N PRO A 171 -12.14 -2.52 20.01
CA PRO A 171 -11.26 -3.49 19.41
C PRO A 171 -12.01 -4.70 18.84
N PHE A 172 -11.44 -5.28 17.77
CA PHE A 172 -11.83 -6.59 17.28
C PHE A 172 -10.92 -7.66 17.93
N PRO A 173 -11.46 -8.55 18.80
CA PRO A 173 -10.64 -9.38 19.70
C PRO A 173 -9.61 -10.28 19.00
N LYS A 174 -9.94 -10.79 17.82
CA LYS A 174 -9.11 -11.75 17.08
C LYS A 174 -7.98 -11.12 16.28
N TRP A 175 -7.96 -9.80 16.13
CA TRP A 175 -6.92 -9.14 15.36
C TRP A 175 -5.66 -8.93 16.19
N THR A 176 -4.51 -9.20 15.55
CA THR A 176 -3.24 -9.39 16.23
C THR A 176 -2.26 -8.24 16.06
N GLY A 177 -2.51 -7.36 15.09
CA GLY A 177 -1.64 -6.24 14.77
C GLY A 177 -2.23 -4.89 15.14
N CYS A 178 -1.36 -3.90 15.28
CA CYS A 178 -1.76 -2.51 15.52
C CYS A 178 -0.72 -1.52 15.02
N PHE A 179 -1.19 -0.34 14.73
CA PHE A 179 -0.45 0.92 14.75
C PHE A 179 -0.85 1.66 16.04
N PHE A 180 0.09 2.29 16.71
CA PHE A 180 -0.19 3.18 17.83
C PHE A 180 0.92 4.19 18.06
N VAL A 181 0.58 5.28 18.74
CA VAL A 181 1.52 6.31 19.20
C VAL A 181 1.50 6.35 20.73
N LYS A 182 2.67 6.34 21.35
CA LYS A 182 2.88 6.53 22.79
C LYS A 182 4.08 7.45 23.02
N GLY A 183 3.90 8.51 23.80
CA GLY A 183 4.92 9.52 24.05
C GLY A 183 5.43 10.17 22.77
N GLY A 184 4.51 10.45 21.83
CA GLY A 184 4.81 11.03 20.52
C GLY A 184 5.56 10.11 19.56
N LYS A 185 5.78 8.82 19.92
CA LYS A 185 6.52 7.84 19.09
C LYS A 185 5.57 6.84 18.46
N PRO A 186 5.58 6.69 17.12
CA PRO A 186 4.78 5.73 16.39
C PRO A 186 5.36 4.32 16.48
N TRP A 187 4.48 3.33 16.53
CA TRP A 187 4.79 1.90 16.57
C TRP A 187 3.87 1.12 15.63
N PHE A 188 4.44 0.07 15.02
CA PHE A 188 3.72 -0.91 14.22
C PHE A 188 4.13 -2.31 14.65
N GLY A 189 3.20 -3.23 14.79
CA GLY A 189 3.54 -4.61 15.12
C GLY A 189 2.43 -5.37 15.82
N PRO A 190 2.78 -6.43 16.57
CA PRO A 190 1.79 -7.20 17.33
C PRO A 190 1.21 -6.38 18.49
N LYS A 191 -0.05 -6.65 18.80
CA LYS A 191 -0.74 -5.98 19.92
C LYS A 191 -0.07 -6.17 21.28
N SER A 192 0.80 -7.18 21.44
CA SER A 192 1.59 -7.34 22.67
C SER A 192 2.52 -6.15 22.93
N LEU A 193 2.90 -5.39 21.90
CA LEU A 193 3.69 -4.18 22.08
C LEU A 193 2.94 -3.08 22.85
N LEU A 194 1.60 -3.13 22.88
CA LEU A 194 0.80 -2.18 23.68
C LEU A 194 1.13 -2.27 25.17
N ASP A 195 1.41 -3.48 25.68
CA ASP A 195 1.75 -3.72 27.08
C ASP A 195 3.27 -3.57 27.32
N GLU A 196 4.10 -3.87 26.32
CA GLU A 196 5.56 -3.80 26.40
C GLU A 196 6.10 -2.37 26.34
N ILE A 197 5.43 -1.47 25.62
CA ILE A 197 5.82 -0.07 25.48
C ILE A 197 5.07 0.77 26.54
N PRO A 198 5.79 1.47 27.43
CA PRO A 198 5.15 2.28 28.48
C PRO A 198 4.46 3.52 27.90
N GLY A 199 3.53 4.10 28.68
CA GLY A 199 2.80 5.32 28.35
C GLY A 199 1.36 5.09 27.90
N GLU A 200 0.60 6.16 27.82
CA GLU A 200 -0.77 6.15 27.31
C GLU A 200 -0.78 6.10 25.78
N ILE A 201 -1.83 5.56 25.22
CA ILE A 201 -2.02 5.48 23.78
C ILE A 201 -2.68 6.79 23.33
N GLU A 202 -1.95 7.56 22.54
CA GLU A 202 -2.39 8.83 21.99
C GLU A 202 -3.20 8.63 20.71
N GLU A 203 -2.69 7.75 19.83
CA GLU A 203 -3.27 7.41 18.55
C GLU A 203 -3.22 5.90 18.34
N GLY A 204 -4.14 5.33 17.58
CA GLY A 204 -4.07 3.91 17.29
C GLY A 204 -5.13 3.36 16.37
N THR A 205 -4.74 2.34 15.62
CA THR A 205 -5.64 1.53 14.80
C THR A 205 -5.23 0.06 14.84
N GLN A 206 -6.21 -0.86 14.69
CA GLN A 206 -5.90 -2.26 14.51
C GLN A 206 -5.61 -2.60 13.06
N GLY A 207 -4.53 -3.38 12.86
CA GLY A 207 -4.19 -4.06 11.60
C GLY A 207 -4.34 -5.59 11.73
N TYR A 208 -4.33 -6.30 10.62
CA TYR A 208 -4.41 -7.76 10.62
C TYR A 208 -3.83 -8.39 9.36
N PRO A 209 -3.02 -9.44 9.54
CA PRO A 209 -2.39 -9.88 10.78
C PRO A 209 -1.15 -9.04 11.13
N SER A 210 -0.70 -9.13 12.39
CA SER A 210 0.69 -8.83 12.70
C SER A 210 1.59 -9.86 12.03
N VAL A 211 2.70 -9.43 11.43
CA VAL A 211 3.53 -10.34 10.62
C VAL A 211 4.94 -10.51 11.14
N MET A 212 5.42 -9.59 11.99
CA MET A 212 6.81 -9.61 12.45
C MET A 212 6.97 -9.02 13.86
N LYS A 213 7.82 -9.65 14.65
CA LYS A 213 8.34 -9.14 15.91
C LYS A 213 9.83 -9.44 16.04
N ASP A 214 10.63 -8.46 16.46
CA ASP A 214 12.09 -8.56 16.65
C ASP A 214 12.81 -9.21 15.46
N HIS A 215 12.54 -8.71 14.24
CA HIS A 215 13.04 -9.20 12.95
C HIS A 215 12.62 -10.63 12.58
N THR A 216 11.74 -11.25 13.38
CA THR A 216 11.26 -12.61 13.14
C THR A 216 9.86 -12.56 12.52
N VAL A 217 9.74 -13.10 11.31
CA VAL A 217 8.43 -13.27 10.63
C VAL A 217 7.69 -14.41 11.32
N PHE A 218 6.42 -14.19 11.64
CA PHE A 218 5.60 -15.20 12.29
C PHE A 218 5.23 -16.33 11.32
N SER A 219 5.30 -17.59 11.78
CA SER A 219 4.98 -18.77 10.97
C SER A 219 3.50 -18.84 10.54
N TYR A 220 2.61 -18.16 11.25
CA TYR A 220 1.18 -18.16 10.94
C TYR A 220 0.76 -17.23 9.80
N VAL A 221 1.68 -16.45 9.23
CA VAL A 221 1.35 -15.50 8.14
C VAL A 221 0.79 -16.20 6.89
N ASP A 222 1.09 -17.49 6.72
CA ASP A 222 0.59 -18.35 5.65
C ASP A 222 -0.54 -19.27 6.09
N LEU A 223 -1.07 -19.10 7.30
CA LEU A 223 -2.12 -19.97 7.82
C LEU A 223 -3.42 -19.84 7.03
N GLN A 224 -4.29 -20.82 7.28
CA GLN A 224 -5.53 -21.04 6.54
C GLN A 224 -6.38 -19.77 6.42
N PRO A 225 -6.99 -19.51 5.24
CA PRO A 225 -7.85 -18.38 5.05
C PRO A 225 -9.01 -18.43 6.04
N ASP A 226 -9.26 -17.32 6.70
CA ASP A 226 -10.47 -17.10 7.48
C ASP A 226 -11.48 -16.26 6.68
N LYS A 227 -12.62 -15.97 7.28
CA LYS A 227 -13.69 -15.17 6.67
C LYS A 227 -13.21 -13.80 6.17
N TYR A 228 -12.17 -13.24 6.78
CA TYR A 228 -11.72 -11.87 6.54
C TYR A 228 -10.40 -11.78 5.79
N PHE A 229 -9.59 -12.85 5.84
CA PHE A 229 -8.21 -12.76 5.41
C PHE A 229 -7.68 -14.08 4.83
N ASP A 230 -6.95 -13.97 3.72
CA ASP A 230 -6.21 -15.05 3.09
C ASP A 230 -4.76 -14.60 2.85
N GLY A 231 -3.84 -15.13 3.65
CA GLY A 231 -2.41 -14.81 3.59
C GLY A 231 -1.72 -15.29 2.31
N LYS A 232 -2.19 -16.39 1.73
CA LYS A 232 -1.62 -16.98 0.51
C LYS A 232 -2.06 -16.28 -0.76
N LYS A 233 -3.17 -15.54 -0.68
CA LYS A 233 -3.72 -14.84 -1.84
C LYS A 233 -2.77 -13.75 -2.32
N ILE A 234 -2.44 -13.79 -3.61
CA ILE A 234 -1.70 -12.74 -4.30
C ILE A 234 -2.65 -11.58 -4.57
N THR A 235 -2.38 -10.44 -3.95
CA THR A 235 -3.19 -9.23 -4.08
C THR A 235 -2.36 -8.00 -3.68
N TYR A 236 -2.91 -6.80 -3.81
CA TYR A 236 -2.27 -5.61 -3.28
C TYR A 236 -2.13 -5.70 -1.76
N ARG A 237 -0.95 -5.38 -1.25
CA ARG A 237 -0.63 -5.44 0.18
C ARG A 237 -0.07 -4.12 0.66
N SER A 238 -0.34 -3.81 1.92
CA SER A 238 0.27 -2.72 2.66
C SER A 238 0.73 -3.20 4.02
N LEU A 239 1.94 -2.84 4.37
CA LEU A 239 2.58 -3.17 5.62
C LEU A 239 3.17 -1.90 6.20
N GLY A 240 2.89 -1.65 7.50
CA GLY A 240 3.60 -0.66 8.30
C GLY A 240 4.52 -1.37 9.29
N GLY A 241 5.72 -0.83 9.46
CA GLY A 241 6.69 -1.39 10.38
C GLY A 241 7.61 -0.33 10.98
N VAL A 242 8.29 -0.71 12.05
CA VAL A 242 9.29 0.10 12.74
C VAL A 242 10.64 -0.58 12.69
N LYS A 243 11.70 0.16 12.40
CA LYS A 243 13.09 -0.30 12.44
C LYS A 243 13.68 -0.18 13.85
N ARG A 244 14.90 -0.70 14.05
CA ARG A 244 15.60 -0.60 15.33
C ARG A 244 15.91 0.85 15.73
N ASP A 245 16.19 1.71 14.78
CA ASP A 245 16.46 3.14 14.99
C ASP A 245 15.19 3.98 15.24
N GLY A 246 14.01 3.35 15.23
CA GLY A 246 12.72 4.03 15.38
C GLY A 246 12.09 4.52 14.09
N SER A 247 12.81 4.51 12.97
CA SER A 247 12.27 4.91 11.67
C SER A 247 11.08 4.04 11.29
N ILE A 248 10.06 4.66 10.74
CA ILE A 248 8.88 3.98 10.22
C ILE A 248 9.09 3.64 8.75
N VAL A 249 8.75 2.42 8.38
CA VAL A 249 8.82 1.92 7.00
C VAL A 249 7.47 1.41 6.58
N PHE A 250 6.96 1.91 5.46
CA PHE A 250 5.84 1.31 4.77
C PHE A 250 6.35 0.54 3.54
N VAL A 251 5.83 -0.69 3.37
CA VAL A 251 6.04 -1.52 2.19
C VAL A 251 4.69 -1.70 1.53
N LEU A 252 4.52 -1.12 0.36
CA LEU A 252 3.23 -0.94 -0.28
C LEU A 252 3.24 -1.50 -1.69
N SER A 253 2.22 -2.21 -2.07
CA SER A 253 2.03 -2.51 -3.49
C SER A 253 1.85 -1.21 -4.27
N GLY A 254 2.68 -1.04 -5.30
CA GLY A 254 2.49 -0.07 -6.36
C GLY A 254 1.79 -0.70 -7.56
N ASP A 255 1.95 -0.11 -8.75
CA ASP A 255 1.33 -0.59 -9.97
C ASP A 255 1.74 -2.04 -10.28
N GLY A 256 0.75 -2.91 -10.42
CA GLY A 256 0.95 -4.34 -10.67
C GLY A 256 1.67 -5.13 -9.57
N GLY A 257 2.14 -4.49 -8.52
CA GLY A 257 3.02 -5.04 -7.47
C GLY A 257 2.29 -5.90 -6.43
N VAL A 258 1.52 -6.89 -6.87
CA VAL A 258 0.76 -7.77 -5.99
C VAL A 258 1.62 -8.83 -5.31
N MET A 259 1.35 -9.08 -4.03
CA MET A 259 2.12 -9.96 -3.15
C MET A 259 1.20 -10.83 -2.29
N ASN A 260 1.69 -11.98 -1.84
CA ASN A 260 1.13 -12.66 -0.69
C ASN A 260 1.77 -12.12 0.61
N VAL A 261 1.32 -12.61 1.77
CA VAL A 261 1.79 -12.08 3.06
C VAL A 261 3.23 -12.46 3.36
N SER A 262 3.65 -13.67 3.04
CA SER A 262 5.05 -14.09 3.19
C SER A 262 6.00 -13.19 2.40
N GLU A 263 5.66 -12.87 1.16
CA GLU A 263 6.51 -12.06 0.28
C GLU A 263 6.67 -10.62 0.79
N VAL A 264 5.59 -9.97 1.20
CA VAL A 264 5.69 -8.62 1.77
C VAL A 264 6.42 -8.63 3.11
N SER A 265 6.27 -9.68 3.91
CA SER A 265 6.98 -9.84 5.19
C SER A 265 8.48 -10.08 4.99
N GLU A 266 8.86 -10.93 4.04
CA GLU A 266 10.26 -11.14 3.68
C GLU A 266 10.90 -9.87 3.12
N LEU A 267 10.18 -9.12 2.29
CA LEU A 267 10.66 -7.84 1.78
C LEU A 267 10.88 -6.84 2.92
N ALA A 268 9.94 -6.74 3.87
CA ALA A 268 10.09 -5.91 5.06
C ALA A 268 11.31 -6.33 5.90
N LYS A 269 11.55 -7.65 6.05
CA LYS A 269 12.74 -8.16 6.73
C LYS A 269 14.03 -7.75 6.02
N LYS A 270 14.07 -7.77 4.68
CA LYS A 270 15.23 -7.30 3.89
C LYS A 270 15.43 -5.78 3.97
N LEU A 271 14.39 -5.03 4.33
CA LEU A 271 14.44 -3.60 4.65
C LEU A 271 14.77 -3.33 6.13
N GLU A 272 15.16 -4.37 6.88
CA GLU A 272 15.55 -4.32 8.29
C GLU A 272 14.44 -3.84 9.24
N VAL A 273 13.19 -4.08 8.89
CA VAL A 273 12.05 -3.83 9.76
C VAL A 273 12.12 -4.77 10.96
N ARG A 274 11.91 -4.24 12.16
CA ARG A 274 11.95 -4.97 13.43
C ARG A 274 10.60 -5.54 13.83
N HIS A 275 9.56 -4.70 13.77
CA HIS A 275 8.18 -5.09 14.06
C HIS A 275 7.30 -4.61 12.92
N ALA A 276 6.29 -5.39 12.55
CA ALA A 276 5.39 -5.02 11.46
C ALA A 276 4.00 -5.63 11.59
N THR A 277 3.04 -4.92 11.02
CA THR A 277 1.67 -5.39 10.81
C THR A 277 1.18 -5.02 9.42
N LEU A 278 0.25 -5.80 8.89
CA LEU A 278 -0.49 -5.41 7.69
C LEU A 278 -1.57 -4.40 8.02
N LEU A 279 -1.83 -3.54 7.06
CA LEU A 279 -2.97 -2.64 7.01
C LEU A 279 -4.00 -3.18 6.01
N ASP A 280 -5.11 -2.45 5.79
CA ASP A 280 -6.12 -2.87 4.82
C ASP A 280 -5.59 -2.77 3.39
N GLY A 281 -5.47 -3.92 2.77
CA GLY A 281 -4.95 -4.10 1.42
C GLY A 281 -6.03 -4.47 0.40
N GLY A 282 -5.64 -5.29 -0.58
CA GLY A 282 -6.53 -5.74 -1.65
C GLY A 282 -7.07 -4.57 -2.47
N ARG A 283 -8.36 -4.59 -2.78
CA ARG A 283 -9.02 -3.53 -3.55
C ARG A 283 -9.13 -2.21 -2.79
N ALA A 284 -9.04 -2.24 -1.47
CA ALA A 284 -9.19 -1.07 -0.63
C ALA A 284 -7.90 -0.26 -0.51
N LEU A 285 -6.74 -0.84 -0.88
CA LEU A 285 -5.46 -0.17 -0.75
C LEU A 285 -5.45 1.16 -1.48
N GLN A 286 -5.17 2.20 -0.73
CA GLN A 286 -4.97 3.54 -1.22
C GLN A 286 -4.01 4.30 -0.31
N TYR A 287 -3.18 5.11 -0.90
CA TYR A 287 -2.28 5.99 -0.16
C TYR A 287 -1.93 7.23 -1.00
N SER A 288 -1.47 8.25 -0.33
CA SER A 288 -1.08 9.52 -0.93
C SER A 288 0.23 9.99 -0.34
N ILE A 289 1.11 10.50 -1.18
CA ILE A 289 2.45 10.97 -0.84
C ILE A 289 2.58 12.40 -1.35
N ARG A 290 2.89 13.34 -0.46
CA ARG A 290 3.22 14.71 -0.83
C ARG A 290 4.69 14.78 -1.26
N THR A 291 4.94 15.55 -2.30
CA THR A 291 6.29 15.86 -2.79
C THR A 291 6.40 17.36 -3.01
N GLY A 292 7.61 17.86 -3.18
CA GLY A 292 7.82 19.29 -3.45
C GLY A 292 7.14 19.82 -4.72
N GLY A 293 6.73 18.94 -5.64
CA GLY A 293 6.04 19.28 -6.89
C GLY A 293 4.54 18.98 -6.90
N GLY A 294 3.96 18.53 -5.78
CA GLY A 294 2.54 18.16 -5.69
C GLY A 294 2.28 16.93 -4.84
N ALA A 295 1.21 16.22 -5.11
CA ALA A 295 0.87 14.98 -4.43
C ALA A 295 0.68 13.85 -5.43
N TRP A 296 1.25 12.69 -5.09
CA TRP A 296 1.04 11.44 -5.82
C TRP A 296 0.04 10.56 -5.07
N HIS A 297 -0.87 9.94 -5.81
CA HIS A 297 -1.96 9.16 -5.26
C HIS A 297 -2.02 7.78 -5.88
N PHE A 298 -2.06 6.75 -5.06
CA PHE A 298 -2.27 5.37 -5.46
C PHE A 298 -3.64 4.87 -5.03
N HIS A 299 -4.31 4.18 -5.93
CA HIS A 299 -5.53 3.43 -5.68
C HIS A 299 -5.43 2.07 -6.35
N ALA A 300 -5.46 0.99 -5.58
CA ALA A 300 -5.36 -0.37 -6.10
C ALA A 300 -6.46 -0.68 -7.12
N PHE A 301 -7.65 -0.12 -6.92
CA PHE A 301 -8.78 -0.38 -7.79
C PHE A 301 -9.74 0.81 -7.82
N ASN A 302 -9.91 1.39 -8.99
CA ASN A 302 -11.06 2.25 -9.26
C ASN A 302 -12.22 1.34 -9.62
N THR A 303 -13.16 1.10 -8.70
CA THR A 303 -14.34 0.27 -9.00
C THR A 303 -15.22 0.95 -10.01
N ALA A 304 -15.16 0.47 -11.20
CA ALA A 304 -15.92 1.02 -12.30
C ALA A 304 -17.33 0.49 -12.42
N LEU A 305 -17.64 -0.66 -11.94
CA LEU A 305 -18.95 -1.26 -12.14
C LEU A 305 -19.41 -1.95 -10.84
N ASP A 306 -20.11 -1.20 -10.03
CA ASP A 306 -21.20 -1.79 -9.28
C ASP A 306 -22.33 -2.04 -10.30
N PHE A 307 -22.61 -3.31 -10.66
CA PHE A 307 -23.67 -3.72 -11.57
C PHE A 307 -25.09 -3.26 -11.17
N LYS A 308 -25.20 -2.53 -10.06
CA LYS A 308 -26.42 -1.94 -9.52
C LYS A 308 -26.59 -0.44 -9.81
N HIS A 309 -26.14 0.04 -10.98
CA HIS A 309 -26.42 1.40 -11.47
C HIS A 309 -25.61 2.56 -10.91
N ARG A 310 -24.40 2.37 -10.41
CA ARG A 310 -23.57 3.47 -9.92
C ARG A 310 -22.28 3.58 -10.73
N LEU A 311 -22.15 4.64 -11.48
CA LEU A 311 -20.93 5.04 -12.15
C LEU A 311 -19.78 5.20 -11.15
N LEU A 312 -18.70 4.47 -11.39
CA LEU A 312 -17.32 4.69 -10.96
C LEU A 312 -17.13 5.27 -9.55
N ARG A 313 -16.87 4.42 -8.57
CA ARG A 313 -16.43 4.88 -7.25
C ARG A 313 -15.04 4.33 -6.95
N ARG A 314 -14.09 5.24 -6.70
CA ARG A 314 -12.85 4.88 -6.00
C ARG A 314 -13.23 4.22 -4.67
N GLN A 315 -12.49 3.18 -4.28
CA GLN A 315 -12.65 2.60 -2.95
C GLN A 315 -12.41 3.70 -1.91
N ARG A 316 -13.23 3.72 -0.88
CA ARG A 316 -13.17 4.68 0.20
C ARG A 316 -13.04 3.94 1.51
N SER A 317 -12.31 4.50 2.47
CA SER A 317 -12.07 3.91 3.77
C SER A 317 -12.52 4.87 4.88
N PRO A 318 -12.90 4.33 6.05
CA PRO A 318 -13.36 5.15 7.18
C PRO A 318 -12.21 5.75 7.98
N VAL A 319 -11.03 5.10 8.02
CA VAL A 319 -9.90 5.47 8.89
C VAL A 319 -8.58 5.39 8.13
N TYR A 320 -7.71 6.32 8.41
CA TYR A 320 -6.37 6.42 7.83
C TYR A 320 -5.32 6.63 8.91
N ILE A 321 -4.09 6.26 8.60
CA ILE A 321 -2.91 6.77 9.28
C ILE A 321 -2.44 7.98 8.48
N GLY A 322 -2.41 9.12 9.13
CA GLY A 322 -1.93 10.38 8.61
C GLY A 322 -0.57 10.74 9.20
N VAL A 323 0.29 11.30 8.37
CA VAL A 323 1.61 11.78 8.79
C VAL A 323 1.73 13.25 8.43
N ARG A 324 2.02 14.07 9.42
CA ARG A 324 2.16 15.53 9.28
C ARG A 324 3.59 15.92 9.62
N ARG A 325 4.15 16.86 8.87
CA ARG A 325 5.45 17.43 9.21
C ARG A 325 5.34 18.23 10.52
N ARG A 326 6.26 18.02 11.44
CA ARG A 326 6.35 18.83 12.67
C ARG A 326 6.69 20.27 12.29
N ALA A 327 6.03 21.20 12.94
CA ALA A 327 6.48 22.59 12.88
C ALA A 327 7.90 22.67 13.48
N PRO A 328 8.81 23.44 12.87
CA PRO A 328 10.10 23.67 13.49
C PRO A 328 9.88 24.24 14.90
N GLU A 329 10.54 23.66 15.90
CA GLU A 329 10.54 24.26 17.24
C GLU A 329 11.10 25.68 17.12
N ILE A 330 10.28 26.67 17.42
CA ILE A 330 10.76 28.04 17.57
C ILE A 330 11.57 28.03 18.89
N VAL A 331 12.89 27.80 18.76
CA VAL A 331 13.79 28.03 19.90
C VAL A 331 13.71 29.50 20.21
N THR A 332 12.81 29.87 21.11
CA THR A 332 12.88 31.19 21.76
C THR A 332 14.14 31.16 22.60
N GLY A 333 15.21 31.72 22.06
CA GLY A 333 16.46 31.88 22.79
C GLY A 333 16.23 32.61 24.10
N PRO A 334 17.12 32.43 25.08
CA PRO A 334 17.04 33.02 26.41
C PRO A 334 17.05 34.54 26.39
#